data_aedef4a3d756946116fdc5ccf54a0557
#
_entry.id   aedef4a3d756946116fdc5ccf54a0557
#
_cell.length_a   1.000
_cell.length_b   1.000
_cell.length_c   1.000
_cell.angle_alpha   90.00
_cell.angle_beta   90.00
_cell.angle_gamma   90.00
#
_symmetry.space_group_name_H-M   'P 1'
#
loop_
_entity.id
_entity.type
_entity.pdbx_description
1 polymer ?
#
loop_
_entity_poly.entity_id
_entity_poly.type
_entity_poly.pdbx_seq_one_letter_code
_entity_poly.pdbx_strand_id
1 'polypeptide(L)'
;MNETVRVAKSAASEDVLPLMGNEAIARGAWEAGVKVAAAYPGTPSTEIMENLARYPASDLYVEWSTNEKVALDVAIGGAFSGARAFCSMKHVGLNVASDSLMSQSYIGVHGGLVLVVCDDPGIHSSQNEQDTRLFARLAGVPVLEPSDAQEAHDFVKLAYEISERFDTTVIVRSTTRLSHTRSAVRVGPRETVASKGFVDQPSKTVAIPANARRQHPKLVAREQAIAEYLETSPLTHWEKGDTKFGVITGSTSYLYVKEVAPWASVLKLGAAYPLPEKAIREFAASVDRLFVVEELEPAIEKEIRALGIAVEGKALFPRCGELSPELVRAGLAAAGVMAAAEVVAPLAIEPMARPPVLCAGCPHTATYLALRSLNARVAGDIGCYTLAAVEPLRSIDTTVAMGSSIANAVGMAAAGEPRPIIATIGDSTFLHAGLPPLVGAVYNKANITVVILDNAITAMTGGQDHPGTGRTIRGEKTFKVDYETICRAVGVSWVRKVDPYQVGKLLQTLREATAFKGVSVVIAERPCVLDPVKIKGAPLAINASGCVACQSCMNLGCPALVWSEETYEGRHKVEIDQGACIGCTLCAQVCLSDCIQPVAS
;
A
#
# COMPACT_ATOMS: atom_id res chain seq x y z
N MET A 1 -17.26 -20.82 5.37
CA MET A 1 -18.44 -20.57 6.24
C MET A 1 -18.24 -19.17 6.80
N ASN A 2 -19.03 -18.22 6.32
CA ASN A 2 -18.92 -16.82 6.73
C ASN A 2 -19.67 -16.65 8.05
N GLU A 3 -18.95 -16.56 9.16
CA GLU A 3 -19.52 -16.01 10.38
C GLU A 3 -19.55 -14.49 10.26
N THR A 4 -20.71 -13.98 9.92
CA THR A 4 -21.07 -12.56 10.03
C THR A 4 -21.04 -12.18 11.51
N VAL A 5 -19.95 -11.50 11.92
CA VAL A 5 -19.94 -10.81 13.22
C VAL A 5 -21.05 -9.75 13.16
N ARG A 6 -22.18 -10.02 13.83
CA ARG A 6 -23.26 -9.04 14.02
C ARG A 6 -22.71 -7.88 14.83
N VAL A 7 -22.56 -6.72 14.20
CA VAL A 7 -22.34 -5.45 14.90
C VAL A 7 -23.62 -5.15 15.68
N ALA A 8 -23.57 -5.34 16.99
CA ALA A 8 -24.70 -5.10 17.88
C ALA A 8 -25.01 -3.60 17.97
N LYS A 9 -26.32 -3.29 17.98
CA LYS A 9 -26.84 -1.94 18.21
C LYS A 9 -26.61 -1.52 19.66
N SER A 10 -26.24 -0.25 19.82
CA SER A 10 -26.04 0.58 21.01
C SER A 10 -26.74 0.17 22.31
N ALA A 11 -25.93 0.10 23.34
CA ALA A 11 -26.29 0.51 24.70
C ALA A 11 -25.07 1.22 25.29
N ALA A 12 -25.28 2.16 26.20
CA ALA A 12 -24.26 3.00 26.80
C ALA A 12 -23.38 2.19 27.81
N SER A 13 -22.52 1.34 27.27
CA SER A 13 -21.37 0.75 27.95
C SER A 13 -20.20 0.92 26.98
N GLU A 14 -19.05 1.34 27.49
CA GLU A 14 -17.82 1.33 26.69
C GLU A 14 -17.51 -0.13 26.37
N ASP A 15 -17.86 -0.56 25.16
CA ASP A 15 -17.55 -1.91 24.71
C ASP A 15 -16.04 -1.99 24.40
N VAL A 16 -15.40 -3.04 24.89
CA VAL A 16 -14.00 -3.36 24.56
C VAL A 16 -13.98 -4.40 23.47
N LEU A 17 -13.39 -4.06 22.33
CA LEU A 17 -13.29 -4.95 21.16
C LEU A 17 -11.83 -5.28 20.86
N PRO A 18 -11.52 -6.53 20.45
CA PRO A 18 -10.20 -6.89 19.97
C PRO A 18 -10.03 -6.43 18.51
N LEU A 19 -9.47 -5.23 18.31
CA LEU A 19 -9.32 -4.62 16.99
C LEU A 19 -7.85 -4.58 16.54
N MET A 20 -7.61 -4.79 15.25
CA MET A 20 -6.34 -4.42 14.61
C MET A 20 -6.25 -2.90 14.48
N GLY A 21 -5.04 -2.35 14.29
CA GLY A 21 -4.85 -0.93 14.08
C GLY A 21 -5.72 -0.36 12.96
N ASN A 22 -5.80 -1.05 11.80
CA ASN A 22 -6.67 -0.64 10.69
C ASN A 22 -8.16 -0.68 11.04
N GLU A 23 -8.60 -1.70 11.80
CA GLU A 23 -9.99 -1.79 12.29
C GLU A 23 -10.30 -0.67 13.30
N ALA A 24 -9.33 -0.34 14.15
CA ALA A 24 -9.44 0.72 15.14
C ALA A 24 -9.51 2.12 14.49
N ILE A 25 -8.67 2.38 13.47
CA ILE A 25 -8.72 3.60 12.65
C ILE A 25 -10.11 3.74 12.00
N ALA A 26 -10.60 2.69 11.35
CA ALA A 26 -11.93 2.70 10.72
C ALA A 26 -13.05 2.94 11.75
N ARG A 27 -12.95 2.33 12.93
CA ARG A 27 -13.90 2.53 14.04
C ARG A 27 -13.87 3.97 14.54
N GLY A 28 -12.70 4.54 14.80
CA GLY A 28 -12.54 5.92 15.23
C GLY A 28 -13.09 6.93 14.21
N ALA A 29 -12.84 6.70 12.93
CA ALA A 29 -13.39 7.52 11.85
C ALA A 29 -14.91 7.45 11.78
N TRP A 30 -15.50 6.25 11.91
CA TRP A 30 -16.95 6.09 11.94
C TRP A 30 -17.56 6.76 13.17
N GLU A 31 -16.99 6.56 14.36
CA GLU A 31 -17.44 7.21 15.60
C GLU A 31 -17.39 8.74 15.50
N ALA A 32 -16.32 9.27 14.91
CA ALA A 32 -16.17 10.71 14.66
C ALA A 32 -17.18 11.30 13.64
N GLY A 33 -18.13 10.52 13.16
CA GLY A 33 -19.20 11.03 12.29
C GLY A 33 -18.77 11.30 10.83
N VAL A 34 -17.75 10.61 10.32
CA VAL A 34 -17.31 10.72 8.91
C VAL A 34 -18.48 10.48 7.95
N LYS A 35 -18.60 11.33 6.92
CA LYS A 35 -19.64 11.24 5.89
C LYS A 35 -19.12 10.78 4.53
N VAL A 36 -17.85 11.06 4.21
CA VAL A 36 -17.23 10.72 2.93
C VAL A 36 -15.88 10.06 3.20
N ALA A 37 -15.69 8.87 2.67
CA ALA A 37 -14.43 8.14 2.75
C ALA A 37 -14.04 7.59 1.39
N ALA A 38 -12.80 7.81 0.97
CA ALA A 38 -12.28 7.35 -0.31
C ALA A 38 -10.83 6.85 -0.16
N ALA A 39 -10.47 5.84 -0.93
CA ALA A 39 -9.10 5.31 -0.99
C ALA A 39 -8.81 4.59 -2.31
N TYR A 40 -7.54 4.32 -2.57
CA TYR A 40 -7.09 3.28 -3.49
C TYR A 40 -6.44 2.15 -2.68
N PRO A 41 -6.67 0.87 -3.04
CA PRO A 41 -6.13 -0.25 -2.26
C PRO A 41 -4.60 -0.27 -2.22
N GLY A 42 -4.02 -0.36 -1.03
CA GLY A 42 -2.57 -0.41 -0.84
C GLY A 42 -2.19 -0.95 0.55
N THR A 43 -1.59 -2.14 0.62
CA THR A 43 -1.10 -2.71 1.89
C THR A 43 0.04 -1.85 2.45
N PRO A 44 -0.03 -1.39 3.74
CA PRO A 44 -0.86 -1.95 4.81
C PRO A 44 -2.16 -1.15 5.13
N SER A 45 -2.70 -0.27 4.28
CA SER A 45 -3.88 0.57 4.59
C SER A 45 -5.23 0.00 4.12
N THR A 46 -5.24 -1.06 3.32
CA THR A 46 -6.43 -1.55 2.59
C THR A 46 -7.61 -1.84 3.52
N GLU A 47 -7.38 -2.53 4.64
CA GLU A 47 -8.42 -3.00 5.55
C GLU A 47 -9.19 -1.85 6.24
N ILE A 48 -8.63 -0.63 6.26
CA ILE A 48 -9.33 0.54 6.81
C ILE A 48 -10.63 0.77 6.05
N MET A 49 -10.55 0.84 4.72
CA MET A 49 -11.73 1.08 3.88
C MET A 49 -12.67 -0.12 3.82
N GLU A 50 -12.14 -1.33 3.83
CA GLU A 50 -12.95 -2.55 3.90
C GLU A 50 -13.80 -2.59 5.17
N ASN A 51 -13.27 -2.12 6.29
CA ASN A 51 -14.01 -2.00 7.54
C ASN A 51 -15.00 -0.84 7.51
N LEU A 52 -14.65 0.32 6.96
CA LEU A 52 -15.58 1.43 6.78
C LEU A 52 -16.77 1.04 5.89
N ALA A 53 -16.56 0.22 4.87
CA ALA A 53 -17.62 -0.25 3.98
C ALA A 53 -18.65 -1.17 4.66
N ARG A 54 -18.32 -1.75 5.82
CA ARG A 54 -19.24 -2.60 6.60
C ARG A 54 -20.27 -1.79 7.40
N TYR A 55 -20.01 -0.51 7.66
CA TYR A 55 -20.98 0.35 8.33
C TYR A 55 -22.14 0.72 7.40
N PRO A 56 -23.33 1.09 7.96
CA PRO A 56 -24.50 1.41 7.15
C PRO A 56 -24.23 2.49 6.09
N ALA A 57 -24.74 2.29 4.88
CA ALA A 57 -24.61 3.27 3.79
C ALA A 57 -25.32 4.61 4.10
N SER A 58 -26.31 4.61 5.01
CA SER A 58 -26.93 5.81 5.55
C SER A 58 -25.98 6.68 6.38
N ASP A 59 -24.95 6.09 6.97
CA ASP A 59 -24.01 6.78 7.84
C ASP A 59 -22.94 7.52 7.04
N LEU A 60 -22.35 6.83 6.01
CA LEU A 60 -21.25 7.37 5.24
C LEU A 60 -21.21 6.81 3.81
N TYR A 61 -20.77 7.64 2.89
CA TYR A 61 -20.33 7.25 1.56
C TYR A 61 -18.92 6.66 1.61
N VAL A 62 -18.69 5.53 0.92
CA VAL A 62 -17.37 4.86 0.82
C VAL A 62 -17.13 4.45 -0.62
N GLU A 63 -15.90 4.69 -1.12
CA GLU A 63 -15.53 4.25 -2.46
C GLU A 63 -14.09 3.76 -2.56
N TRP A 64 -13.85 2.81 -3.48
CA TRP A 64 -12.55 2.63 -4.10
C TRP A 64 -12.42 3.58 -5.28
N SER A 65 -11.53 4.56 -5.16
CA SER A 65 -11.19 5.48 -6.25
C SER A 65 -10.23 4.83 -7.24
N THR A 66 -10.06 5.42 -8.42
CA THR A 66 -9.15 4.89 -9.45
C THR A 66 -7.68 5.03 -9.11
N ASN A 67 -7.32 6.06 -8.32
CA ASN A 67 -6.00 6.23 -7.71
C ASN A 67 -6.07 7.13 -6.46
N GLU A 68 -4.96 7.31 -5.77
CA GLU A 68 -4.89 8.02 -4.50
C GLU A 68 -5.11 9.53 -4.65
N LYS A 69 -4.72 10.12 -5.79
CA LYS A 69 -5.03 11.53 -6.06
C LYS A 69 -6.53 11.74 -6.15
N VAL A 70 -7.24 10.89 -6.91
CA VAL A 70 -8.70 10.93 -7.02
C VAL A 70 -9.36 10.71 -5.67
N ALA A 71 -8.87 9.76 -4.88
CA ALA A 71 -9.38 9.50 -3.53
C ALA A 71 -9.28 10.73 -2.61
N LEU A 72 -8.11 11.39 -2.61
CA LEU A 72 -7.93 12.60 -1.83
C LEU A 72 -8.80 13.75 -2.35
N ASP A 73 -8.93 13.91 -3.66
CA ASP A 73 -9.78 14.95 -4.26
C ASP A 73 -11.27 14.74 -3.90
N VAL A 74 -11.76 13.48 -3.85
CA VAL A 74 -13.12 13.15 -3.37
C VAL A 74 -13.31 13.56 -1.91
N ALA A 75 -12.33 13.24 -1.05
CA ALA A 75 -12.37 13.62 0.36
C ALA A 75 -12.31 15.16 0.54
N ILE A 76 -11.48 15.87 -0.23
CA ILE A 76 -11.41 17.34 -0.26
C ILE A 76 -12.78 17.93 -0.65
N GLY A 77 -13.44 17.38 -1.67
CA GLY A 77 -14.79 17.80 -2.08
C GLY A 77 -15.81 17.64 -0.96
N GLY A 78 -15.75 16.52 -0.22
CA GLY A 78 -16.55 16.30 0.99
C GLY A 78 -16.28 17.35 2.07
N ALA A 79 -15.02 17.66 2.34
CA ALA A 79 -14.61 18.65 3.31
C ALA A 79 -15.04 20.08 2.90
N PHE A 80 -14.96 20.44 1.61
CA PHE A 80 -15.49 21.72 1.11
C PHE A 80 -16.98 21.87 1.31
N SER A 81 -17.71 20.77 1.23
CA SER A 81 -19.16 20.72 1.51
C SER A 81 -19.49 20.73 3.01
N GLY A 82 -18.48 20.94 3.87
CA GLY A 82 -18.65 21.05 5.32
C GLY A 82 -18.86 19.72 6.05
N ALA A 83 -18.63 18.59 5.40
CA ALA A 83 -18.69 17.27 6.01
C ALA A 83 -17.31 16.83 6.55
N ARG A 84 -17.29 16.00 7.59
CA ARG A 84 -16.06 15.27 7.97
C ARG A 84 -15.75 14.25 6.89
N ALA A 85 -14.56 14.35 6.30
CA ALA A 85 -14.07 13.52 5.20
C ALA A 85 -12.81 12.77 5.58
N PHE A 86 -12.63 11.60 4.97
CA PHE A 86 -11.56 10.66 5.26
C PHE A 86 -10.91 10.17 3.97
N CYS A 87 -9.59 10.08 3.98
CA CYS A 87 -8.85 9.40 2.93
C CYS A 87 -7.79 8.51 3.55
N SER A 88 -7.57 7.31 3.00
CA SER A 88 -6.46 6.45 3.43
C SER A 88 -5.65 5.95 2.26
N MET A 89 -4.35 5.81 2.47
CA MET A 89 -3.43 5.32 1.46
C MET A 89 -2.13 4.80 2.08
N LYS A 90 -1.39 4.06 1.29
CA LYS A 90 0.00 3.70 1.56
C LYS A 90 0.93 4.89 1.30
N HIS A 91 2.16 4.89 1.85
CA HIS A 91 3.12 5.98 1.63
C HIS A 91 3.42 6.27 0.15
N VAL A 92 3.51 5.25 -0.71
CA VAL A 92 3.69 5.46 -2.15
C VAL A 92 2.47 6.09 -2.81
N GLY A 93 1.27 5.88 -2.26
CA GLY A 93 0.04 6.55 -2.68
C GLY A 93 0.07 8.05 -2.35
N LEU A 94 0.73 8.43 -1.24
CA LEU A 94 0.93 9.84 -0.92
C LEU A 94 1.77 10.56 -1.99
N ASN A 95 2.71 9.87 -2.64
CA ASN A 95 3.44 10.44 -3.78
C ASN A 95 2.49 10.77 -4.94
N VAL A 96 1.50 9.91 -5.21
CA VAL A 96 0.48 10.14 -6.25
C VAL A 96 -0.46 11.29 -5.89
N ALA A 97 -0.85 11.38 -4.61
CA ALA A 97 -1.77 12.40 -4.08
C ALA A 97 -1.09 13.73 -3.71
N SER A 98 0.23 13.83 -3.82
CA SER A 98 1.02 14.93 -3.27
C SER A 98 0.62 16.30 -3.82
N ASP A 99 0.33 16.43 -5.11
CA ASP A 99 -0.09 17.70 -5.71
C ASP A 99 -1.38 18.25 -5.07
N SER A 100 -2.36 17.35 -4.87
CA SER A 100 -3.62 17.71 -4.20
C SER A 100 -3.38 18.09 -2.73
N LEU A 101 -2.53 17.35 -1.99
CA LEU A 101 -2.20 17.66 -0.61
C LEU A 101 -1.50 19.02 -0.47
N MET A 102 -0.48 19.30 -1.32
CA MET A 102 0.28 20.55 -1.26
C MET A 102 -0.58 21.77 -1.57
N SER A 103 -1.52 21.65 -2.53
CA SER A 103 -2.44 22.74 -2.85
C SER A 103 -3.52 22.92 -1.78
N GLN A 104 -4.06 21.80 -1.27
CA GLN A 104 -5.11 21.80 -0.26
C GLN A 104 -4.62 22.34 1.10
N SER A 105 -3.36 22.10 1.49
CA SER A 105 -2.78 22.63 2.73
C SER A 105 -2.82 24.16 2.82
N TYR A 106 -2.70 24.85 1.70
CA TYR A 106 -2.86 26.31 1.62
C TYR A 106 -4.33 26.73 1.79
N ILE A 107 -5.25 26.00 1.15
CA ILE A 107 -6.68 26.30 1.16
C ILE A 107 -7.29 26.10 2.55
N GLY A 108 -6.88 25.05 3.25
CA GLY A 108 -7.52 24.60 4.48
C GLY A 108 -8.80 23.82 4.24
N VAL A 109 -9.62 23.68 5.26
CA VAL A 109 -10.84 22.88 5.24
C VAL A 109 -12.08 23.71 5.59
N HIS A 110 -13.26 23.13 5.46
CA HIS A 110 -14.52 23.65 6.02
C HIS A 110 -15.19 22.61 6.93
N GLY A 111 -15.30 21.37 6.48
CA GLY A 111 -15.44 20.20 7.33
C GLY A 111 -14.09 19.59 7.62
N GLY A 112 -13.97 18.79 8.68
CA GLY A 112 -12.70 18.15 9.05
C GLY A 112 -12.21 17.19 7.96
N LEU A 113 -10.91 17.20 7.67
CA LEU A 113 -10.25 16.30 6.72
C LEU A 113 -9.11 15.55 7.40
N VAL A 114 -9.24 14.24 7.47
CA VAL A 114 -8.21 13.34 7.99
C VAL A 114 -7.67 12.46 6.87
N LEU A 115 -6.35 12.47 6.72
CA LEU A 115 -5.61 11.63 5.78
C LEU A 115 -4.80 10.60 6.56
N VAL A 116 -5.15 9.33 6.44
CA VAL A 116 -4.36 8.23 7.03
C VAL A 116 -3.33 7.76 6.02
N VAL A 117 -2.06 7.78 6.41
CA VAL A 117 -0.96 7.28 5.58
C VAL A 117 -0.23 6.17 6.31
N CYS A 118 -0.12 5.02 5.66
CA CYS A 118 0.52 3.85 6.24
C CYS A 118 1.90 3.64 5.61
N ASP A 119 2.95 3.84 6.41
CA ASP A 119 4.33 3.55 6.04
C ASP A 119 4.63 2.05 6.19
N ASP A 120 5.64 1.58 5.46
CA ASP A 120 6.03 0.16 5.43
C ASP A 120 7.53 0.00 5.77
N PRO A 121 7.95 0.29 7.04
CA PRO A 121 9.31 0.01 7.48
C PRO A 121 9.66 -1.46 7.27
N GLY A 122 10.85 -1.74 6.73
CA GLY A 122 11.27 -3.11 6.39
C GLY A 122 10.81 -3.60 5.01
N ILE A 123 10.08 -2.78 4.24
CA ILE A 123 9.68 -3.08 2.85
C ILE A 123 8.95 -4.44 2.73
N HIS A 124 7.99 -4.71 3.63
CA HIS A 124 7.25 -5.97 3.64
C HIS A 124 6.40 -6.18 2.37
N SER A 125 5.85 -5.08 1.82
CA SER A 125 5.01 -5.12 0.62
C SER A 125 5.21 -3.90 -0.29
N SER A 126 6.35 -3.22 -0.21
CA SER A 126 6.63 -1.97 -0.91
C SER A 126 7.86 -2.08 -1.80
N GLN A 127 7.99 -1.19 -2.76
CA GLN A 127 9.18 -1.06 -3.60
C GLN A 127 10.25 -0.10 -3.03
N ASN A 128 9.96 0.58 -1.92
CA ASN A 128 10.88 1.45 -1.20
C ASN A 128 10.41 1.68 0.24
N GLU A 129 11.27 2.26 1.07
CA GLU A 129 10.94 2.85 2.38
C GLU A 129 10.82 4.35 2.24
N GLN A 130 9.75 4.92 2.81
CA GLN A 130 9.55 6.37 2.88
C GLN A 130 9.00 6.75 4.25
N ASP A 131 9.28 8.00 4.64
CA ASP A 131 8.84 8.56 5.91
C ASP A 131 7.82 9.67 5.67
N THR A 132 6.58 9.40 5.95
CA THR A 132 5.45 10.32 5.78
C THR A 132 5.61 11.61 6.59
N ARG A 133 6.36 11.61 7.69
CA ARG A 133 6.62 12.82 8.52
C ARG A 133 7.30 13.92 7.72
N LEU A 134 8.18 13.56 6.79
CA LEU A 134 8.84 14.53 5.91
C LEU A 134 7.87 15.16 4.91
N PHE A 135 6.88 14.41 4.42
CA PHE A 135 5.79 14.95 3.59
C PHE A 135 4.89 15.90 4.36
N ALA A 136 4.52 15.55 5.59
CA ALA A 136 3.72 16.38 6.46
C ALA A 136 4.40 17.75 6.70
N ARG A 137 5.70 17.72 6.99
CA ARG A 137 6.51 18.93 7.13
C ARG A 137 6.55 19.75 5.85
N LEU A 138 6.79 19.13 4.69
CA LEU A 138 6.79 19.82 3.39
C LEU A 138 5.45 20.48 3.08
N ALA A 139 4.35 19.83 3.42
CA ALA A 139 3.00 20.34 3.23
C ALA A 139 2.57 21.37 4.28
N GLY A 140 3.28 21.50 5.41
CA GLY A 140 2.89 22.33 6.55
C GLY A 140 1.61 21.86 7.24
N VAL A 141 1.40 20.54 7.33
CA VAL A 141 0.23 19.93 7.98
C VAL A 141 0.66 19.05 9.15
N PRO A 142 -0.13 18.99 10.25
CA PRO A 142 0.24 18.18 11.39
C PRO A 142 0.17 16.69 11.08
N VAL A 143 1.10 15.93 11.70
CA VAL A 143 1.10 14.47 11.65
C VAL A 143 1.03 13.88 13.05
N LEU A 144 0.03 13.02 13.28
CA LEU A 144 -0.18 12.27 14.52
C LEU A 144 0.34 10.84 14.34
N GLU A 145 0.99 10.30 15.36
CA GLU A 145 1.61 8.98 15.35
C GLU A 145 1.11 8.12 16.53
N PRO A 146 0.03 7.35 16.37
CA PRO A 146 -0.42 6.43 17.42
C PRO A 146 0.58 5.30 17.65
N SER A 147 0.66 4.82 18.90
CA SER A 147 1.55 3.74 19.31
C SER A 147 0.89 2.37 19.29
N ASP A 148 -0.42 2.31 19.49
CA ASP A 148 -1.21 1.08 19.54
C ASP A 148 -2.61 1.28 18.94
N ALA A 149 -3.42 0.22 18.92
CA ALA A 149 -4.76 0.30 18.32
C ALA A 149 -5.73 1.20 19.10
N GLN A 150 -5.57 1.38 20.41
CA GLN A 150 -6.39 2.32 21.16
C GLN A 150 -6.09 3.76 20.74
N GLU A 151 -4.81 4.12 20.66
CA GLU A 151 -4.43 5.45 20.18
C GLU A 151 -4.77 5.64 18.70
N ALA A 152 -4.68 4.60 17.88
CA ALA A 152 -5.10 4.66 16.49
C ALA A 152 -6.59 5.04 16.35
N HIS A 153 -7.44 4.49 17.20
CA HIS A 153 -8.86 4.88 17.32
C HIS A 153 -9.03 6.32 17.80
N ASP A 154 -8.37 6.68 18.91
CA ASP A 154 -8.59 7.95 19.59
C ASP A 154 -7.98 9.13 18.81
N PHE A 155 -6.80 8.92 18.19
CA PHE A 155 -6.10 9.96 17.43
C PHE A 155 -6.82 10.31 16.14
N VAL A 156 -7.53 9.37 15.50
CA VAL A 156 -8.38 9.70 14.35
C VAL A 156 -9.53 10.61 14.76
N LYS A 157 -10.14 10.39 15.92
CA LYS A 157 -11.19 11.29 16.48
C LYS A 157 -10.62 12.66 16.78
N LEU A 158 -9.49 12.72 17.49
CA LEU A 158 -8.80 13.97 17.83
C LEU A 158 -8.31 14.70 16.57
N ALA A 159 -7.91 13.97 15.51
CA ALA A 159 -7.50 14.57 14.25
C ALA A 159 -8.61 15.39 13.60
N TYR A 160 -9.90 15.00 13.73
CA TYR A 160 -11.01 15.83 13.27
C TYR A 160 -11.18 17.12 14.09
N GLU A 161 -10.99 17.04 15.40
CA GLU A 161 -11.06 18.24 16.27
C GLU A 161 -9.93 19.22 15.91
N ILE A 162 -8.71 18.72 15.71
CA ILE A 162 -7.54 19.54 15.28
C ILE A 162 -7.80 20.11 13.89
N SER A 163 -8.27 19.29 12.96
CA SER A 163 -8.55 19.72 11.58
C SER A 163 -9.56 20.86 11.53
N GLU A 164 -10.66 20.72 12.24
CA GLU A 164 -11.74 21.74 12.28
C GLU A 164 -11.34 22.99 13.06
N ARG A 165 -10.58 22.84 14.15
CA ARG A 165 -10.11 23.94 14.98
C ARG A 165 -9.07 24.81 14.28
N PHE A 166 -8.15 24.18 13.56
CA PHE A 166 -7.02 24.88 12.96
C PHE A 166 -7.14 25.06 11.44
N ASP A 167 -8.28 24.71 10.85
CA ASP A 167 -8.53 24.89 9.41
C ASP A 167 -7.45 24.20 8.54
N THR A 168 -7.16 22.92 8.80
CA THR A 168 -6.09 22.18 8.13
C THR A 168 -6.44 20.71 7.93
N THR A 169 -5.80 20.05 6.95
CA THR A 169 -5.75 18.58 6.90
C THR A 169 -4.89 18.08 8.04
N VAL A 170 -5.25 16.95 8.63
CA VAL A 170 -4.42 16.25 9.61
C VAL A 170 -4.04 14.89 9.05
N ILE A 171 -2.73 14.58 9.07
CA ILE A 171 -2.25 13.25 8.74
C ILE A 171 -2.21 12.41 10.02
N VAL A 172 -2.78 11.20 9.96
CA VAL A 172 -2.55 10.15 10.96
C VAL A 172 -1.65 9.11 10.31
N ARG A 173 -0.41 9.01 10.80
CA ARG A 173 0.57 8.06 10.30
C ARG A 173 0.46 6.74 11.03
N SER A 174 0.29 5.66 10.28
CA SER A 174 0.40 4.28 10.76
C SER A 174 1.65 3.62 10.17
N THR A 175 2.03 2.48 10.71
CA THR A 175 3.07 1.60 10.14
C THR A 175 2.50 0.21 9.94
N THR A 176 3.17 -0.63 9.15
CA THR A 176 2.75 -2.03 8.95
C THR A 176 2.55 -2.75 10.29
N ARG A 177 3.42 -2.51 11.25
CA ARG A 177 3.31 -3.10 12.59
C ARG A 177 2.03 -2.69 13.29
N LEU A 178 1.76 -1.39 13.37
CA LEU A 178 0.55 -0.87 14.00
C LEU A 178 -0.71 -1.32 13.26
N SER A 179 -0.72 -1.22 11.93
CA SER A 179 -1.87 -1.56 11.09
C SER A 179 -2.39 -2.98 11.34
N HIS A 180 -1.49 -3.94 11.58
CA HIS A 180 -1.82 -5.36 11.70
C HIS A 180 -1.71 -5.93 13.12
N THR A 181 -1.24 -5.15 14.10
CA THR A 181 -1.23 -5.59 15.52
C THR A 181 -2.62 -5.46 16.11
N ARG A 182 -3.08 -6.50 16.80
CA ARG A 182 -4.40 -6.55 17.44
C ARG A 182 -4.27 -6.33 18.95
N SER A 183 -5.09 -5.43 19.49
CA SER A 183 -5.20 -5.19 20.93
C SER A 183 -6.64 -4.90 21.35
N ALA A 184 -6.87 -4.81 22.67
CA ALA A 184 -8.15 -4.42 23.23
C ALA A 184 -8.37 -2.90 23.03
N VAL A 185 -9.48 -2.52 22.39
CA VAL A 185 -9.84 -1.14 22.09
C VAL A 185 -11.19 -0.81 22.71
N ARG A 186 -11.26 0.24 23.52
CA ARG A 186 -12.51 0.81 24.01
C ARG A 186 -13.15 1.61 22.89
N VAL A 187 -14.40 1.30 22.62
CA VAL A 187 -15.16 1.91 21.52
C VAL A 187 -16.39 2.62 22.07
N GLY A 188 -16.83 3.66 21.37
CA GLY A 188 -17.97 4.49 21.73
C GLY A 188 -19.08 4.51 20.66
N PRO A 189 -20.13 5.30 20.91
CA PRO A 189 -21.19 5.53 19.94
C PRO A 189 -20.70 6.47 18.83
N ARG A 190 -21.36 6.39 17.67
CA ARG A 190 -21.15 7.33 16.58
C ARG A 190 -21.66 8.73 16.95
N GLU A 191 -20.85 9.73 16.70
CA GLU A 191 -21.25 11.14 16.79
C GLU A 191 -22.15 11.51 15.60
N THR A 192 -23.20 12.28 15.88
CA THR A 192 -24.02 12.89 14.85
C THR A 192 -23.47 14.28 14.53
N VAL A 193 -22.65 14.36 13.49
CA VAL A 193 -22.07 15.63 13.04
C VAL A 193 -22.83 16.10 11.80
N ALA A 194 -23.48 17.25 11.90
CA ALA A 194 -24.16 17.87 10.77
C ALA A 194 -23.12 18.44 9.78
N SER A 195 -23.37 18.26 8.48
CA SER A 195 -22.60 18.98 7.47
C SER A 195 -22.87 20.48 7.58
N LYS A 196 -21.80 21.28 7.56
CA LYS A 196 -21.87 22.76 7.64
C LYS A 196 -22.38 23.42 6.33
N GLY A 197 -22.57 22.60 5.27
CA GLY A 197 -22.88 23.09 3.93
C GLY A 197 -21.64 23.68 3.22
N PHE A 198 -21.78 23.98 1.95
CA PHE A 198 -20.73 24.64 1.17
C PHE A 198 -20.67 26.13 1.51
N VAL A 199 -19.46 26.67 1.71
CA VAL A 199 -19.26 28.11 1.91
C VAL A 199 -18.73 28.74 0.63
N ASP A 200 -19.51 29.63 0.04
CA ASP A 200 -19.13 30.38 -1.15
C ASP A 200 -18.08 31.46 -0.79
N GLN A 201 -16.82 31.05 -0.78
CA GLN A 201 -15.67 31.92 -0.51
C GLN A 201 -14.52 31.64 -1.51
N PRO A 202 -14.64 32.08 -2.78
CA PRO A 202 -13.62 31.82 -3.80
C PRO A 202 -12.22 32.30 -3.43
N SER A 203 -12.10 33.36 -2.63
CA SER A 203 -10.82 33.84 -2.11
C SER A 203 -10.09 32.84 -1.20
N LYS A 204 -10.83 31.86 -0.62
CA LYS A 204 -10.27 30.75 0.16
C LYS A 204 -10.11 29.51 -0.72
N THR A 205 -11.16 29.10 -1.43
CA THR A 205 -11.27 27.78 -2.04
C THR A 205 -10.69 27.67 -3.46
N VAL A 206 -10.38 28.81 -4.12
CA VAL A 206 -9.81 28.80 -5.47
C VAL A 206 -8.30 29.04 -5.43
N ALA A 207 -7.52 28.02 -5.81
CA ALA A 207 -6.06 28.01 -5.78
C ALA A 207 -5.46 28.79 -6.97
N ILE A 208 -5.58 30.11 -6.97
CA ILE A 208 -4.87 30.99 -7.91
C ILE A 208 -3.74 31.74 -7.20
N PRO A 209 -2.71 32.24 -7.92
CA PRO A 209 -1.55 32.90 -7.30
C PRO A 209 -1.90 34.02 -6.34
N ALA A 210 -2.92 34.83 -6.64
CA ALA A 210 -3.36 35.93 -5.77
C ALA A 210 -3.93 35.42 -4.43
N ASN A 211 -4.65 34.29 -4.43
CA ASN A 211 -5.18 33.66 -3.23
C ASN A 211 -4.08 32.92 -2.46
N ALA A 212 -3.23 32.14 -3.15
CA ALA A 212 -2.13 31.41 -2.56
C ALA A 212 -1.17 32.32 -1.77
N ARG A 213 -0.82 33.50 -2.29
CA ARG A 213 -0.01 34.49 -1.57
C ARG A 213 -0.63 34.95 -0.26
N ARG A 214 -1.96 34.98 -0.17
CA ARG A 214 -2.67 35.33 1.09
C ARG A 214 -2.84 34.14 2.02
N GLN A 215 -2.84 32.92 1.48
CA GLN A 215 -3.01 31.70 2.27
C GLN A 215 -1.68 31.24 2.89
N HIS A 216 -0.55 31.45 2.24
CA HIS A 216 0.75 31.02 2.76
C HIS A 216 1.06 31.54 4.15
N PRO A 217 0.95 32.87 4.47
CA PRO A 217 1.13 33.35 5.84
C PRO A 217 0.18 32.71 6.85
N LYS A 218 -1.05 32.35 6.42
CA LYS A 218 -2.02 31.67 7.30
C LYS A 218 -1.62 30.24 7.57
N LEU A 219 -1.04 29.54 6.58
CA LEU A 219 -0.49 28.19 6.77
C LEU A 219 0.61 28.22 7.83
N VAL A 220 1.56 29.16 7.74
CA VAL A 220 2.64 29.32 8.73
C VAL A 220 2.06 29.64 10.12
N ALA A 221 1.06 30.53 10.19
CA ALA A 221 0.42 30.86 11.47
C ALA A 221 -0.34 29.67 12.08
N ARG A 222 -0.98 28.82 11.24
CA ARG A 222 -1.61 27.57 11.70
C ARG A 222 -0.61 26.60 12.30
N GLU A 223 0.54 26.44 11.65
CA GLU A 223 1.63 25.59 12.13
C GLU A 223 2.07 26.00 13.53
N GLN A 224 2.31 27.31 13.75
CA GLN A 224 2.65 27.84 15.05
C GLN A 224 1.55 27.62 16.10
N ALA A 225 0.30 27.88 15.74
CA ALA A 225 -0.84 27.68 16.66
C ALA A 225 -1.03 26.21 17.03
N ILE A 226 -0.74 25.28 16.12
CA ILE A 226 -0.77 23.84 16.42
C ILE A 226 0.39 23.46 17.33
N ALA A 227 1.61 23.97 17.10
CA ALA A 227 2.74 23.75 18.00
C ALA A 227 2.42 24.22 19.44
N GLU A 228 1.84 25.41 19.60
CA GLU A 228 1.38 25.93 20.90
C GLU A 228 0.30 25.03 21.54
N TYR A 229 -0.66 24.55 20.75
CA TYR A 229 -1.68 23.61 21.22
C TYR A 229 -1.05 22.31 21.74
N LEU A 230 -0.03 21.79 21.06
CA LEU A 230 0.64 20.54 21.43
C LEU A 230 1.42 20.63 22.75
N GLU A 231 1.78 21.82 23.22
CA GLU A 231 2.46 22.00 24.51
C GLU A 231 1.64 21.51 25.72
N THR A 232 0.30 21.54 25.60
CA THR A 232 -0.61 21.15 26.67
C THR A 232 -1.60 20.06 26.25
N SER A 233 -1.46 19.55 25.04
CA SER A 233 -2.30 18.49 24.47
C SER A 233 -2.00 17.13 25.11
N PRO A 234 -2.99 16.22 25.22
CA PRO A 234 -2.75 14.84 25.63
C PRO A 234 -1.83 14.08 24.67
N LEU A 235 -1.56 14.61 23.47
CA LEU A 235 -0.57 14.08 22.53
C LEU A 235 0.88 14.25 23.00
N THR A 236 1.14 15.14 23.96
CA THR A 236 2.45 15.35 24.57
C THR A 236 2.40 14.82 26.01
N HIS A 237 2.99 13.66 26.23
CA HIS A 237 2.90 12.99 27.51
C HIS A 237 4.28 12.72 28.11
N TRP A 238 4.51 13.29 29.30
CA TRP A 238 5.77 13.12 30.04
C TRP A 238 5.61 12.09 31.15
N GLU A 239 6.26 10.95 30.98
CA GLU A 239 6.42 9.94 32.03
C GLU A 239 7.73 10.17 32.80
N LYS A 240 7.60 10.51 34.06
CA LYS A 240 8.76 10.72 34.93
C LYS A 240 9.34 9.38 35.41
N GLY A 241 10.64 9.22 35.21
CA GLY A 241 11.41 8.04 35.62
C GLY A 241 12.80 8.44 36.11
N ASP A 242 13.81 7.60 35.90
CA ASP A 242 15.22 7.91 36.20
C ASP A 242 15.67 9.09 35.32
N THR A 243 16.43 10.01 35.94
CA THR A 243 16.93 11.23 35.26
C THR A 243 18.32 11.06 34.65
N LYS A 244 19.00 9.92 34.85
CA LYS A 244 20.30 9.65 34.23
C LYS A 244 20.24 9.71 32.69
N PHE A 245 19.09 9.30 32.13
CA PHE A 245 18.80 9.49 30.73
C PHE A 245 17.30 9.60 30.50
N GLY A 246 16.95 10.32 29.46
CA GLY A 246 15.58 10.44 28.97
C GLY A 246 15.46 10.07 27.49
N VAL A 247 14.28 9.62 27.09
CA VAL A 247 13.99 9.23 25.72
C VAL A 247 12.80 10.02 25.20
N ILE A 248 12.99 10.70 24.07
CA ILE A 248 11.89 11.26 23.27
C ILE A 248 11.55 10.24 22.20
N THR A 249 10.28 9.87 22.08
CA THR A 249 9.82 8.81 21.19
C THR A 249 8.34 8.96 20.86
N GLY A 250 7.87 8.29 19.82
CA GLY A 250 6.47 8.19 19.42
C GLY A 250 6.19 6.91 18.65
N SER A 251 4.97 6.78 18.11
CA SER A 251 4.57 5.59 17.34
C SER A 251 4.87 4.27 18.09
N THR A 252 5.04 3.17 17.39
CA THR A 252 5.39 1.85 17.96
C THR A 252 6.71 1.84 18.72
N SER A 253 7.64 2.74 18.39
CA SER A 253 8.94 2.89 19.07
C SER A 253 8.78 3.17 20.56
N TYR A 254 7.72 3.88 20.97
CA TYR A 254 7.39 4.11 22.37
C TYR A 254 7.20 2.78 23.13
N LEU A 255 6.48 1.82 22.56
CA LEU A 255 6.26 0.53 23.21
C LEU A 255 7.57 -0.25 23.38
N TYR A 256 8.48 -0.18 22.42
CA TYR A 256 9.79 -0.82 22.49
C TYR A 256 10.66 -0.20 23.58
N VAL A 257 10.63 1.14 23.71
CA VAL A 257 11.33 1.83 24.80
C VAL A 257 10.77 1.41 26.16
N LYS A 258 9.45 1.32 26.30
CA LYS A 258 8.80 0.92 27.56
C LYS A 258 9.10 -0.52 27.95
N GLU A 259 9.23 -1.43 26.97
CA GLU A 259 9.61 -2.81 27.22
C GLU A 259 11.08 -2.94 27.67
N VAL A 260 11.97 -2.17 27.05
CA VAL A 260 13.42 -2.27 27.26
C VAL A 260 13.88 -1.50 28.49
N ALA A 261 13.33 -0.30 28.71
CA ALA A 261 13.72 0.61 29.79
C ALA A 261 12.49 1.25 30.47
N PRO A 262 11.64 0.44 31.14
CA PRO A 262 10.41 0.94 31.78
C PRO A 262 10.65 1.96 32.89
N TRP A 263 11.87 2.05 33.40
CA TRP A 263 12.29 2.99 34.45
C TRP A 263 12.79 4.33 33.91
N ALA A 264 13.06 4.47 32.60
CA ALA A 264 13.56 5.69 31.99
C ALA A 264 12.52 6.81 32.04
N SER A 265 12.98 8.06 32.12
CA SER A 265 12.10 9.19 31.79
C SER A 265 11.78 9.18 30.30
N VAL A 266 10.50 9.33 29.95
CA VAL A 266 10.04 9.30 28.55
C VAL A 266 9.18 10.51 28.27
N LEU A 267 9.51 11.26 27.22
CA LEU A 267 8.60 12.22 26.58
C LEU A 267 7.99 11.54 25.35
N LYS A 268 6.75 11.10 25.49
CA LYS A 268 5.99 10.52 24.38
C LYS A 268 5.38 11.64 23.53
N LEU A 269 5.66 11.62 22.25
CA LEU A 269 5.08 12.52 21.26
C LEU A 269 4.05 11.75 20.43
N GLY A 270 2.77 12.05 20.64
CA GLY A 270 1.67 11.56 19.79
C GLY A 270 1.52 12.37 18.50
N ALA A 271 2.22 13.52 18.41
CA ALA A 271 2.37 14.29 17.16
C ALA A 271 3.86 14.43 16.85
N ALA A 272 4.27 14.00 15.65
CA ALA A 272 5.66 14.11 15.21
C ALA A 272 5.94 15.41 14.43
N TYR A 273 4.91 16.18 14.10
CA TYR A 273 5.02 17.50 13.48
C TYR A 273 3.69 18.27 13.63
N PRO A 274 3.73 19.62 13.93
CA PRO A 274 4.92 20.29 14.47
C PRO A 274 5.28 19.77 15.86
N LEU A 275 6.48 20.10 16.36
CA LEU A 275 6.92 19.65 17.69
C LEU A 275 6.55 20.64 18.80
N PRO A 276 6.23 20.18 20.03
CA PRO A 276 6.04 20.99 21.23
C PRO A 276 7.42 21.42 21.79
N GLU A 277 7.96 22.53 21.30
CA GLU A 277 9.33 22.97 21.57
C GLU A 277 9.60 23.20 23.07
N LYS A 278 8.65 23.82 23.78
CA LYS A 278 8.79 24.11 25.20
C LYS A 278 8.85 22.84 26.04
N ALA A 279 7.94 21.91 25.81
CA ALA A 279 7.94 20.63 26.51
C ALA A 279 9.22 19.83 26.24
N ILE A 280 9.74 19.87 25.01
CA ILE A 280 11.01 19.23 24.64
C ILE A 280 12.18 19.87 25.40
N ARG A 281 12.26 21.20 25.49
CA ARG A 281 13.32 21.90 26.22
C ARG A 281 13.26 21.60 27.73
N GLU A 282 12.07 21.62 28.31
CA GLU A 282 11.87 21.29 29.73
C GLU A 282 12.28 19.86 30.04
N PHE A 283 11.88 18.92 29.16
CA PHE A 283 12.25 17.51 29.28
C PHE A 283 13.76 17.31 29.15
N ALA A 284 14.39 17.91 28.14
CA ALA A 284 15.82 17.83 27.91
C ALA A 284 16.64 18.36 29.11
N ALA A 285 16.18 19.45 29.75
CA ALA A 285 16.82 20.00 30.93
C ALA A 285 16.65 19.15 32.20
N SER A 286 15.75 18.18 32.20
CA SER A 286 15.45 17.32 33.36
C SER A 286 16.26 16.02 33.42
N VAL A 287 17.07 15.74 32.40
CA VAL A 287 17.82 14.49 32.27
C VAL A 287 19.30 14.76 31.95
N ASP A 288 20.19 13.86 32.34
CA ASP A 288 21.63 14.02 32.11
C ASP A 288 22.02 13.75 30.66
N ARG A 289 21.33 12.78 30.00
CA ARG A 289 21.52 12.42 28.59
C ARG A 289 20.18 12.28 27.91
N LEU A 290 20.08 12.70 26.65
CA LEU A 290 18.85 12.68 25.88
C LEU A 290 19.00 11.80 24.66
N PHE A 291 18.05 10.89 24.47
CA PHE A 291 17.95 10.03 23.31
C PHE A 291 16.68 10.31 22.52
N VAL A 292 16.74 10.15 21.20
CA VAL A 292 15.56 10.02 20.34
C VAL A 292 15.51 8.61 19.77
N VAL A 293 14.41 7.91 20.02
CA VAL A 293 14.15 6.59 19.47
C VAL A 293 12.96 6.71 18.50
N GLU A 294 13.25 6.62 17.22
CA GLU A 294 12.27 6.73 16.14
C GLU A 294 12.62 5.79 14.99
N GLU A 295 11.62 5.30 14.25
CA GLU A 295 11.84 4.50 13.03
C GLU A 295 12.18 5.39 11.84
N LEU A 296 12.78 4.79 10.80
CA LEU A 296 13.12 5.39 9.51
C LEU A 296 14.03 6.65 9.65
N GLU A 297 13.57 7.78 9.13
CA GLU A 297 14.36 9.00 9.05
C GLU A 297 14.52 9.69 10.42
N PRO A 298 15.61 10.43 10.64
CA PRO A 298 15.80 11.25 11.83
C PRO A 298 14.92 12.51 11.78
N ALA A 299 13.60 12.34 11.75
CA ALA A 299 12.67 13.45 11.62
C ALA A 299 12.60 14.27 12.93
N ILE A 300 12.35 13.60 14.06
CA ILE A 300 12.30 14.22 15.40
C ILE A 300 13.69 14.65 15.85
N GLU A 301 14.71 13.79 15.67
CA GLU A 301 16.09 14.07 16.05
C GLU A 301 16.61 15.37 15.40
N LYS A 302 16.39 15.55 14.09
CA LYS A 302 16.85 16.74 13.37
C LYS A 302 16.19 18.04 13.86
N GLU A 303 14.88 17.98 14.14
CA GLU A 303 14.15 19.13 14.69
C GLU A 303 14.70 19.50 16.07
N ILE A 304 14.91 18.51 16.96
CA ILE A 304 15.45 18.74 18.30
C ILE A 304 16.87 19.32 18.22
N ARG A 305 17.70 18.83 17.31
CA ARG A 305 19.02 19.41 17.07
C ARG A 305 18.96 20.84 16.53
N ALA A 306 17.98 21.14 15.69
CA ALA A 306 17.77 22.51 15.20
C ALA A 306 17.37 23.49 16.31
N LEU A 307 16.79 23.02 17.42
CA LEU A 307 16.53 23.80 18.63
C LEU A 307 17.80 24.07 19.47
N GLY A 308 18.96 23.54 19.05
CA GLY A 308 20.23 23.67 19.78
C GLY A 308 20.37 22.68 20.95
N ILE A 309 19.54 21.64 21.02
CA ILE A 309 19.54 20.63 22.07
C ILE A 309 20.43 19.44 21.63
N ALA A 310 21.39 19.06 22.51
CA ALA A 310 22.21 17.88 22.28
C ALA A 310 21.38 16.62 22.46
N VAL A 311 21.40 15.74 21.47
CA VAL A 311 20.60 14.49 21.47
C VAL A 311 21.33 13.40 20.71
N GLU A 312 21.19 12.16 21.18
CA GLU A 312 21.67 10.95 20.53
C GLU A 312 20.48 10.20 19.89
N GLY A 313 20.63 9.75 18.64
CA GLY A 313 19.54 9.13 17.88
C GLY A 313 20.06 8.13 16.85
N LYS A 314 19.96 8.42 15.56
CA LYS A 314 20.28 7.51 14.46
C LYS A 314 21.75 7.05 14.39
N ALA A 315 22.65 7.64 15.15
CA ALA A 315 24.00 7.08 15.35
C ALA A 315 23.99 5.76 16.13
N LEU A 316 22.93 5.50 16.91
CA LEU A 316 22.74 4.33 17.77
C LEU A 316 21.65 3.38 17.27
N PHE A 317 20.67 3.91 16.55
CA PHE A 317 19.50 3.16 16.08
C PHE A 317 19.47 3.09 14.54
N PRO A 318 19.12 1.95 13.93
CA PRO A 318 19.12 1.81 12.48
C PRO A 318 18.16 2.81 11.82
N ARG A 319 18.56 3.25 10.62
CA ARG A 319 17.75 4.12 9.76
C ARG A 319 16.86 3.32 8.78
N CYS A 320 17.20 2.07 8.52
CA CYS A 320 16.48 1.18 7.61
C CYS A 320 15.77 0.10 8.41
N GLY A 321 14.59 -0.27 7.95
CA GLY A 321 13.80 -1.35 8.53
C GLY A 321 13.00 -0.95 9.77
N GLU A 322 12.29 -1.94 10.32
CA GLU A 322 11.56 -1.79 11.58
C GLU A 322 12.52 -1.73 12.76
N LEU A 323 12.15 -0.98 13.78
CA LEU A 323 12.75 -1.12 15.12
C LEU A 323 12.15 -2.34 15.83
N SER A 324 12.88 -2.81 16.84
CA SER A 324 12.42 -3.85 17.76
C SER A 324 12.97 -3.56 19.17
N PRO A 325 12.43 -4.20 20.22
CA PRO A 325 13.00 -4.10 21.57
C PRO A 325 14.49 -4.43 21.60
N GLU A 326 14.94 -5.44 20.84
CA GLU A 326 16.35 -5.86 20.78
C GLU A 326 17.24 -4.76 20.18
N LEU A 327 16.80 -4.11 19.09
CA LEU A 327 17.54 -3.02 18.46
C LEU A 327 17.60 -1.78 19.36
N VAL A 328 16.50 -1.47 20.07
CA VAL A 328 16.47 -0.36 21.04
C VAL A 328 17.42 -0.67 22.20
N ARG A 329 17.38 -1.88 22.74
CA ARG A 329 18.31 -2.33 23.80
C ARG A 329 19.77 -2.25 23.36
N ALA A 330 20.07 -2.74 22.17
CA ALA A 330 21.43 -2.71 21.61
C ALA A 330 21.95 -1.26 21.48
N GLY A 331 21.13 -0.33 20.99
CA GLY A 331 21.49 1.08 20.87
C GLY A 331 21.76 1.73 22.25
N LEU A 332 20.87 1.52 23.20
CA LEU A 332 21.04 2.07 24.57
C LEU A 332 22.23 1.43 25.30
N ALA A 333 22.50 0.15 25.07
CA ALA A 333 23.68 -0.52 25.62
C ALA A 333 24.97 -0.01 24.98
N ALA A 334 25.00 0.22 23.66
CA ALA A 334 26.13 0.85 22.96
C ALA A 334 26.41 2.27 23.48
N ALA A 335 25.37 2.99 23.89
CA ALA A 335 25.51 4.28 24.57
C ALA A 335 26.00 4.17 26.03
N GLY A 336 26.09 2.95 26.59
CA GLY A 336 26.55 2.69 27.96
C GLY A 336 25.54 3.05 29.05
N VAL A 337 24.25 3.21 28.73
CA VAL A 337 23.22 3.57 29.73
C VAL A 337 22.46 2.35 30.27
N MET A 338 22.67 1.19 29.70
CA MET A 338 22.14 -0.09 30.18
C MET A 338 23.04 -1.26 29.81
N ALA A 339 22.81 -2.43 30.42
CA ALA A 339 23.52 -3.64 30.05
C ALA A 339 23.06 -4.17 28.70
N ALA A 340 24.00 -4.74 27.93
CA ALA A 340 23.66 -5.49 26.73
C ALA A 340 22.80 -6.73 27.10
N ALA A 341 21.97 -7.17 26.16
CA ALA A 341 21.27 -8.43 26.32
C ALA A 341 22.26 -9.60 26.39
N GLU A 342 21.92 -10.65 27.15
CA GLU A 342 22.63 -11.92 27.03
C GLU A 342 22.50 -12.42 25.58
N VAL A 343 23.61 -12.79 24.99
CA VAL A 343 23.62 -13.37 23.65
C VAL A 343 23.05 -14.80 23.77
N VAL A 344 21.78 -14.93 23.45
CA VAL A 344 21.19 -16.27 23.26
C VAL A 344 21.75 -16.81 21.95
N ALA A 345 22.41 -17.95 22.00
CA ALA A 345 22.91 -18.61 20.79
C ALA A 345 21.75 -18.84 19.81
N PRO A 346 21.88 -18.43 18.56
CA PRO A 346 20.81 -18.67 17.60
C PRO A 346 20.57 -20.18 17.47
N LEU A 347 19.30 -20.56 17.35
CA LEU A 347 18.97 -21.96 17.04
C LEU A 347 19.70 -22.36 15.76
N ALA A 348 20.34 -23.51 15.75
CA ALA A 348 21.05 -24.05 14.59
C ALA A 348 20.10 -24.55 13.49
N ILE A 349 18.98 -23.84 13.29
CA ILE A 349 17.96 -24.15 12.28
C ILE A 349 18.00 -23.03 11.26
N GLU A 350 18.46 -23.32 10.05
CA GLU A 350 18.30 -22.40 8.94
C GLU A 350 16.83 -22.39 8.51
N PRO A 351 16.13 -21.25 8.59
CA PRO A 351 14.77 -21.17 8.11
C PRO A 351 14.73 -21.38 6.59
N MET A 352 13.85 -22.27 6.15
CA MET A 352 13.62 -22.48 4.71
C MET A 352 13.06 -21.20 4.09
N ALA A 353 13.76 -20.65 3.11
CA ALA A 353 13.29 -19.48 2.35
C ALA A 353 11.97 -19.81 1.64
N ARG A 354 10.97 -18.95 1.81
CA ARG A 354 9.65 -19.06 1.16
C ARG A 354 9.36 -17.77 0.38
N PRO A 355 10.05 -17.54 -0.75
CA PRO A 355 9.79 -16.37 -1.57
C PRO A 355 8.35 -16.41 -2.10
N PRO A 356 7.69 -15.25 -2.29
CA PRO A 356 6.39 -15.20 -2.92
C PRO A 356 6.47 -15.73 -4.35
N VAL A 357 5.43 -16.49 -4.75
CA VAL A 357 5.29 -17.07 -6.09
C VAL A 357 3.91 -16.80 -6.66
N LEU A 358 3.76 -16.89 -7.98
CA LEU A 358 2.45 -16.86 -8.61
C LEU A 358 1.63 -18.09 -8.19
N CYS A 359 0.32 -17.91 -8.00
CA CYS A 359 -0.58 -18.98 -7.59
C CYS A 359 -0.63 -20.12 -8.63
N ALA A 360 -1.00 -21.32 -8.20
CA ALA A 360 -1.29 -22.43 -9.14
C ALA A 360 -2.38 -22.00 -10.12
N GLY A 361 -2.09 -22.10 -11.42
CA GLY A 361 -2.99 -21.64 -12.48
C GLY A 361 -3.14 -20.13 -12.61
N CYS A 362 -2.24 -19.32 -12.07
CA CYS A 362 -2.29 -17.89 -12.26
C CYS A 362 -2.35 -17.51 -13.76
N PRO A 363 -3.31 -16.65 -14.20
CA PRO A 363 -3.43 -16.28 -15.61
C PRO A 363 -2.20 -15.53 -16.15
N HIS A 364 -1.44 -14.87 -15.27
CA HIS A 364 -0.23 -14.14 -15.67
C HIS A 364 0.92 -15.06 -16.09
N THR A 365 0.98 -16.29 -15.55
CA THR A 365 2.07 -17.24 -15.81
C THR A 365 2.27 -17.51 -17.31
N ALA A 366 1.19 -17.80 -18.03
CA ALA A 366 1.27 -18.10 -19.47
C ALA A 366 1.72 -16.88 -20.28
N THR A 367 1.27 -15.69 -19.91
CA THR A 367 1.66 -14.45 -20.57
C THR A 367 3.17 -14.23 -20.46
N TYR A 368 3.73 -14.37 -19.28
CA TYR A 368 5.17 -14.15 -19.08
C TYR A 368 6.04 -15.28 -19.66
N LEU A 369 5.55 -16.52 -19.67
CA LEU A 369 6.21 -17.61 -20.39
C LEU A 369 6.28 -17.29 -21.90
N ALA A 370 5.19 -16.79 -22.49
CA ALA A 370 5.16 -16.39 -23.89
C ALA A 370 6.08 -15.19 -24.17
N LEU A 371 6.09 -14.17 -23.31
CA LEU A 371 6.96 -12.99 -23.42
C LEU A 371 8.45 -13.39 -23.39
N ARG A 372 8.84 -14.29 -22.50
CA ARG A 372 10.22 -14.83 -22.44
C ARG A 372 10.67 -15.41 -23.78
N SER A 373 9.78 -16.03 -24.54
CA SER A 373 10.12 -16.66 -25.82
C SER A 373 10.29 -15.67 -26.97
N LEU A 374 9.90 -14.40 -26.80
CA LEU A 374 9.94 -13.37 -27.85
C LEU A 374 11.26 -12.60 -27.93
N ASN A 375 12.18 -12.81 -27.01
CA ASN A 375 13.41 -12.01 -26.89
C ASN A 375 13.15 -10.49 -26.93
N ALA A 376 12.06 -10.05 -26.31
CA ALA A 376 11.65 -8.65 -26.20
C ALA A 376 12.26 -7.99 -24.95
N ARG A 377 12.25 -6.64 -24.92
CA ARG A 377 12.39 -5.89 -23.68
C ARG A 377 11.03 -5.70 -23.03
N VAL A 378 10.92 -6.05 -21.76
CA VAL A 378 9.68 -5.98 -21.02
C VAL A 378 9.76 -4.94 -19.92
N ALA A 379 9.10 -3.81 -20.14
CA ALA A 379 8.85 -2.82 -19.09
C ALA A 379 7.63 -3.29 -18.28
N GLY A 380 7.89 -3.78 -17.07
CA GLY A 380 6.86 -4.25 -16.14
C GLY A 380 6.26 -3.14 -15.31
N ASP A 381 5.18 -3.47 -14.63
CA ASP A 381 4.48 -2.60 -13.71
C ASP A 381 4.27 -3.29 -12.35
N ILE A 382 3.56 -2.65 -11.42
CA ILE A 382 3.33 -3.13 -10.05
C ILE A 382 2.02 -3.93 -9.97
N GLY A 383 2.12 -5.16 -9.50
CA GLY A 383 1.01 -6.08 -9.29
C GLY A 383 1.54 -7.50 -9.04
N CYS A 384 0.66 -8.50 -8.85
CA CYS A 384 1.08 -9.91 -8.68
C CYS A 384 2.05 -10.37 -9.78
N TYR A 385 1.87 -9.87 -10.98
CA TYR A 385 2.67 -10.20 -12.15
C TYR A 385 4.13 -9.70 -12.05
N THR A 386 4.46 -8.77 -11.15
CA THR A 386 5.85 -8.38 -10.87
C THR A 386 6.70 -9.58 -10.43
N LEU A 387 6.07 -10.62 -9.86
CA LEU A 387 6.74 -11.87 -9.49
C LEU A 387 7.30 -12.63 -10.71
N ALA A 388 6.92 -12.27 -11.94
CA ALA A 388 7.57 -12.81 -13.15
C ALA A 388 8.97 -12.24 -13.40
N ALA A 389 9.45 -11.31 -12.59
CA ALA A 389 10.84 -10.83 -12.62
C ALA A 389 11.84 -11.87 -12.08
N VAL A 390 11.38 -12.79 -11.21
CA VAL A 390 12.22 -13.82 -10.58
C VAL A 390 12.09 -15.17 -11.29
N GLU A 391 12.97 -16.12 -10.90
CA GLU A 391 12.92 -17.50 -11.42
C GLU A 391 11.53 -18.15 -11.15
N PRO A 392 11.10 -19.05 -12.03
CA PRO A 392 11.76 -19.46 -13.27
C PRO A 392 11.40 -18.60 -14.49
N LEU A 393 10.47 -17.64 -14.35
CA LEU A 393 9.96 -16.84 -15.47
C LEU A 393 10.99 -15.85 -16.02
N ARG A 394 11.64 -15.07 -15.17
CA ARG A 394 12.62 -14.02 -15.55
C ARG A 394 12.23 -13.23 -16.80
N SER A 395 11.01 -12.69 -16.82
CA SER A 395 10.41 -12.12 -18.02
C SER A 395 10.07 -10.63 -17.90
N ILE A 396 10.67 -9.95 -16.93
CA ILE A 396 10.54 -8.49 -16.72
C ILE A 396 11.95 -7.91 -16.61
N ASP A 397 12.23 -6.87 -17.41
CA ASP A 397 13.52 -6.18 -17.39
C ASP A 397 13.54 -4.97 -16.46
N THR A 398 12.41 -4.25 -16.31
CA THR A 398 12.32 -3.05 -15.46
C THR A 398 10.98 -2.96 -14.75
N THR A 399 11.00 -2.37 -13.55
CA THR A 399 9.80 -1.99 -12.79
C THR A 399 10.13 -0.77 -11.94
N VAL A 400 9.28 0.27 -11.96
CA VAL A 400 9.54 1.52 -11.23
C VAL A 400 8.39 1.84 -10.26
N ALA A 401 7.23 2.22 -10.78
CA ALA A 401 6.06 2.63 -10.01
C ALA A 401 4.77 2.23 -10.75
N MET A 402 3.64 2.26 -10.06
CA MET A 402 2.34 1.95 -10.67
C MET A 402 2.07 2.86 -11.87
N GLY A 403 1.78 2.24 -13.03
CA GLY A 403 1.49 2.93 -14.30
C GLY A 403 2.72 3.36 -15.11
N SER A 404 3.95 3.10 -14.64
CA SER A 404 5.17 3.56 -15.31
C SER A 404 5.57 2.75 -16.54
N SER A 405 5.09 1.53 -16.69
CA SER A 405 5.53 0.57 -17.72
C SER A 405 5.41 1.13 -19.14
N ILE A 406 4.27 1.72 -19.49
CA ILE A 406 4.00 2.26 -20.83
C ILE A 406 4.94 3.42 -21.15
N ALA A 407 5.11 4.37 -20.21
CA ALA A 407 6.00 5.50 -20.41
C ALA A 407 7.47 5.07 -20.51
N ASN A 408 7.90 4.09 -19.68
CA ASN A 408 9.24 3.51 -19.75
C ASN A 408 9.49 2.83 -21.11
N ALA A 409 8.51 2.08 -21.62
CA ALA A 409 8.57 1.47 -22.94
C ALA A 409 8.72 2.52 -24.06
N VAL A 410 7.98 3.63 -23.99
CA VAL A 410 8.14 4.77 -24.92
C VAL A 410 9.56 5.33 -24.85
N GLY A 411 10.09 5.53 -23.64
CA GLY A 411 11.47 5.99 -23.44
C GLY A 411 12.51 5.05 -24.03
N MET A 412 12.35 3.74 -23.84
CA MET A 412 13.24 2.72 -24.44
C MET A 412 13.18 2.76 -25.97
N ALA A 413 11.98 2.89 -26.58
CA ALA A 413 11.82 2.99 -28.01
C ALA A 413 12.47 4.26 -28.57
N ALA A 414 12.29 5.40 -27.91
CA ALA A 414 12.90 6.67 -28.27
C ALA A 414 14.45 6.64 -28.16
N ALA A 415 14.98 5.86 -27.21
CA ALA A 415 16.41 5.66 -27.06
C ALA A 415 17.03 4.69 -28.08
N GLY A 416 16.22 4.05 -28.93
CA GLY A 416 16.67 3.16 -29.99
C GLY A 416 16.96 1.72 -29.56
N GLU A 417 16.30 1.20 -28.52
CA GLU A 417 16.40 -0.24 -28.16
C GLU A 417 16.03 -1.09 -29.40
N PRO A 418 16.92 -1.97 -29.87
CA PRO A 418 16.71 -2.70 -31.12
C PRO A 418 15.71 -3.86 -31.02
N ARG A 419 15.48 -4.40 -29.82
CA ARG A 419 14.52 -5.48 -29.60
C ARG A 419 13.10 -4.96 -29.55
N PRO A 420 12.09 -5.81 -29.83
CA PRO A 420 10.70 -5.45 -29.59
C PRO A 420 10.51 -4.99 -28.13
N ILE A 421 9.76 -3.91 -27.92
CA ILE A 421 9.53 -3.34 -26.59
C ILE A 421 8.08 -3.57 -26.19
N ILE A 422 7.89 -4.19 -25.04
CA ILE A 422 6.58 -4.55 -24.50
C ILE A 422 6.42 -3.92 -23.13
N ALA A 423 5.35 -3.18 -22.93
CA ALA A 423 4.89 -2.75 -21.62
C ALA A 423 3.87 -3.75 -21.10
N THR A 424 4.01 -4.26 -19.87
CA THR A 424 2.99 -5.09 -19.21
C THR A 424 2.38 -4.33 -18.05
N ILE A 425 1.05 -4.30 -17.96
CA ILE A 425 0.32 -3.53 -16.95
C ILE A 425 -0.96 -4.27 -16.54
N GLY A 426 -1.28 -4.32 -15.26
CA GLY A 426 -2.53 -4.90 -14.75
C GLY A 426 -3.74 -4.00 -15.08
N ASP A 427 -4.92 -4.60 -15.06
CA ASP A 427 -6.21 -3.94 -15.33
C ASP A 427 -6.49 -2.76 -14.39
N SER A 428 -6.39 -2.96 -13.08
CA SER A 428 -6.53 -1.88 -12.09
C SER A 428 -5.44 -0.82 -12.26
N THR A 429 -4.18 -1.23 -12.45
CA THR A 429 -3.04 -0.33 -12.65
C THR A 429 -3.16 0.49 -13.94
N PHE A 430 -3.74 -0.08 -14.99
CA PHE A 430 -4.04 0.64 -16.23
C PHE A 430 -5.00 1.81 -15.99
N LEU A 431 -6.06 1.58 -15.20
CA LEU A 431 -7.01 2.65 -14.81
C LEU A 431 -6.40 3.63 -13.81
N HIS A 432 -5.47 3.16 -12.97
CA HIS A 432 -4.77 4.00 -11.99
C HIS A 432 -3.91 5.08 -12.66
N ALA A 433 -3.00 4.69 -13.56
CA ALA A 433 -2.04 5.61 -14.17
C ALA A 433 -1.55 5.19 -15.58
N GLY A 434 -2.10 4.12 -16.16
CA GLY A 434 -1.68 3.62 -17.49
C GLY A 434 -2.36 4.31 -18.67
N LEU A 435 -3.54 4.89 -18.46
CA LEU A 435 -4.30 5.55 -19.54
C LEU A 435 -3.60 6.82 -20.08
N PRO A 436 -3.14 7.77 -19.26
CA PRO A 436 -2.43 8.94 -19.74
C PRO A 436 -1.19 8.62 -20.57
N PRO A 437 -0.26 7.72 -20.17
CA PRO A 437 0.89 7.37 -20.98
C PRO A 437 0.51 6.60 -22.27
N LEU A 438 -0.61 5.85 -22.32
CA LEU A 438 -1.10 5.27 -23.56
C LEU A 438 -1.54 6.36 -24.56
N VAL A 439 -2.28 7.36 -24.10
CA VAL A 439 -2.63 8.54 -24.91
C VAL A 439 -1.37 9.22 -25.44
N GLY A 440 -0.38 9.44 -24.57
CA GLY A 440 0.92 10.01 -24.94
C GLY A 440 1.67 9.18 -25.98
N ALA A 441 1.68 7.86 -25.83
CA ALA A 441 2.34 6.94 -26.75
C ALA A 441 1.71 7.00 -28.16
N VAL A 442 0.38 7.03 -28.25
CA VAL A 442 -0.34 7.17 -29.53
C VAL A 442 -0.08 8.54 -30.15
N TYR A 443 -0.23 9.61 -29.37
CA TYR A 443 -0.02 10.98 -29.82
C TYR A 443 1.39 11.20 -30.38
N ASN A 444 2.40 10.65 -29.73
CA ASN A 444 3.81 10.76 -30.13
C ASN A 444 4.26 9.66 -31.09
N LYS A 445 3.34 8.82 -31.58
CA LYS A 445 3.61 7.76 -32.58
C LYS A 445 4.71 6.78 -32.11
N ALA A 446 4.69 6.40 -30.86
CA ALA A 446 5.62 5.41 -30.31
C ALA A 446 5.44 4.04 -31.02
N ASN A 447 6.51 3.26 -31.06
CA ASN A 447 6.49 1.90 -31.60
C ASN A 447 6.68 0.90 -30.46
N ILE A 448 5.59 0.56 -29.78
CA ILE A 448 5.57 -0.31 -28.60
C ILE A 448 4.35 -1.23 -28.61
N THR A 449 4.46 -2.34 -27.91
CA THR A 449 3.32 -3.20 -27.59
C THR A 449 2.94 -3.04 -26.12
N VAL A 450 1.66 -2.84 -25.82
CA VAL A 450 1.13 -2.82 -24.45
C VAL A 450 0.34 -4.11 -24.21
N VAL A 451 0.62 -4.81 -23.12
CA VAL A 451 -0.13 -5.99 -22.69
C VAL A 451 -0.87 -5.66 -21.41
N ILE A 452 -2.18 -5.51 -21.51
CA ILE A 452 -3.07 -5.33 -20.35
C ILE A 452 -3.40 -6.72 -19.80
N LEU A 453 -3.03 -6.95 -18.55
CA LEU A 453 -3.23 -8.20 -17.82
C LEU A 453 -4.56 -8.10 -17.05
N ASP A 454 -5.68 -8.40 -17.72
CA ASP A 454 -7.02 -8.31 -17.15
C ASP A 454 -7.37 -9.59 -16.38
N ASN A 455 -7.25 -9.51 -15.05
CA ASN A 455 -7.65 -10.59 -14.15
C ASN A 455 -8.91 -10.26 -13.33
N ALA A 456 -9.59 -9.16 -13.65
CA ALA A 456 -10.85 -8.70 -13.09
C ALA A 456 -10.83 -8.48 -11.56
N ILE A 457 -9.67 -8.14 -10.97
CA ILE A 457 -9.55 -7.89 -9.53
C ILE A 457 -8.21 -7.23 -9.18
N THR A 458 -8.17 -6.36 -8.17
CA THR A 458 -6.92 -5.88 -7.56
C THR A 458 -6.39 -6.93 -6.59
N ALA A 459 -5.74 -7.97 -7.13
CA ALA A 459 -5.47 -9.21 -6.39
C ALA A 459 -4.38 -9.06 -5.31
N MET A 460 -3.33 -8.28 -5.56
CA MET A 460 -2.14 -8.19 -4.69
C MET A 460 -2.46 -7.67 -3.28
N THR A 461 -3.44 -6.79 -3.16
CA THR A 461 -3.82 -6.14 -1.91
C THR A 461 -4.98 -6.82 -1.18
N GLY A 462 -5.44 -7.99 -1.66
CA GLY A 462 -6.49 -8.78 -1.00
C GLY A 462 -7.74 -9.02 -1.84
N GLY A 463 -7.80 -8.53 -3.08
CA GLY A 463 -8.89 -8.82 -3.98
C GLY A 463 -9.99 -7.75 -4.03
N GLN A 464 -9.60 -6.48 -4.10
CA GLN A 464 -10.53 -5.36 -4.15
C GLN A 464 -11.11 -5.15 -5.55
N ASP A 465 -12.36 -4.69 -5.58
CA ASP A 465 -13.03 -4.28 -6.80
C ASP A 465 -12.46 -2.95 -7.34
N HIS A 466 -12.57 -2.77 -8.66
CA HIS A 466 -12.20 -1.55 -9.38
C HIS A 466 -13.14 -1.37 -10.59
N PRO A 467 -13.13 -0.24 -11.32
CA PRO A 467 -14.10 -0.01 -12.39
C PRO A 467 -14.15 -1.09 -13.49
N GLY A 468 -13.08 -1.86 -13.68
CA GLY A 468 -13.03 -3.01 -14.59
C GLY A 468 -13.73 -4.27 -14.08
N THR A 469 -14.14 -4.34 -12.80
CA THR A 469 -14.88 -5.48 -12.24
C THR A 469 -16.39 -5.33 -12.39
N GLY A 470 -16.90 -4.09 -12.45
CA GLY A 470 -18.33 -3.78 -12.49
C GLY A 470 -19.03 -3.95 -11.15
N ARG A 471 -18.30 -3.81 -10.05
CA ARG A 471 -18.80 -3.81 -8.66
C ARG A 471 -18.22 -2.65 -7.87
N THR A 472 -19.01 -2.10 -6.96
CA THR A 472 -18.57 -1.10 -5.97
C THR A 472 -17.90 -1.77 -4.78
N ILE A 473 -17.26 -1.00 -3.88
CA ILE A 473 -16.70 -1.50 -2.61
C ILE A 473 -17.74 -2.23 -1.74
N ARG A 474 -19.03 -1.92 -1.89
CA ARG A 474 -20.14 -2.59 -1.18
C ARG A 474 -20.69 -3.81 -1.93
N GLY A 475 -20.07 -4.20 -3.05
CA GLY A 475 -20.48 -5.35 -3.88
C GLY A 475 -21.68 -5.07 -4.79
N GLU A 476 -22.15 -3.83 -4.89
CA GLU A 476 -23.26 -3.44 -5.76
C GLU A 476 -22.81 -3.47 -7.22
N LYS A 477 -23.67 -4.01 -8.10
CA LYS A 477 -23.41 -4.00 -9.55
C LYS A 477 -23.43 -2.58 -10.09
N THR A 478 -22.45 -2.28 -10.93
CA THR A 478 -22.30 -0.97 -11.58
C THR A 478 -21.75 -1.12 -13.00
N PHE A 479 -21.50 -0.01 -13.68
CA PHE A 479 -20.88 0.01 -15.00
C PHE A 479 -19.50 -0.68 -14.95
N LYS A 480 -19.27 -1.57 -15.92
CA LYS A 480 -17.97 -2.22 -16.11
C LYS A 480 -17.23 -1.56 -17.26
N VAL A 481 -16.02 -1.10 -17.01
CA VAL A 481 -15.14 -0.52 -18.03
C VAL A 481 -14.74 -1.60 -19.04
N ASP A 482 -14.83 -1.30 -20.32
CA ASP A 482 -14.30 -2.11 -21.42
C ASP A 482 -12.96 -1.56 -21.92
N TYR A 483 -11.89 -2.29 -21.66
CA TYR A 483 -10.53 -1.87 -22.00
C TYR A 483 -10.30 -1.76 -23.51
N GLU A 484 -10.93 -2.60 -24.33
CA GLU A 484 -10.80 -2.54 -25.77
C GLU A 484 -11.39 -1.24 -26.32
N THR A 485 -12.59 -0.89 -25.87
CA THR A 485 -13.26 0.35 -26.26
C THR A 485 -12.42 1.57 -25.87
N ILE A 486 -11.87 1.61 -24.65
CA ILE A 486 -11.01 2.72 -24.21
C ILE A 486 -9.75 2.82 -25.07
N CYS A 487 -9.04 1.72 -25.30
CA CYS A 487 -7.83 1.73 -26.11
C CYS A 487 -8.12 2.23 -27.54
N ARG A 488 -9.22 1.80 -28.15
CA ARG A 488 -9.63 2.28 -29.47
C ARG A 488 -10.03 3.75 -29.47
N ALA A 489 -10.74 4.21 -28.44
CA ALA A 489 -11.17 5.60 -28.29
C ALA A 489 -9.98 6.58 -28.21
N VAL A 490 -8.85 6.16 -27.63
CA VAL A 490 -7.62 6.99 -27.58
C VAL A 490 -6.73 6.83 -28.81
N GLY A 491 -7.18 6.11 -29.85
CA GLY A 491 -6.51 6.06 -31.16
C GLY A 491 -5.64 4.83 -31.40
N VAL A 492 -5.67 3.81 -30.53
CA VAL A 492 -4.98 2.55 -30.80
C VAL A 492 -5.71 1.79 -31.90
N SER A 493 -5.06 1.62 -33.05
CA SER A 493 -5.65 0.93 -34.22
C SER A 493 -5.56 -0.60 -34.14
N TRP A 494 -4.55 -1.13 -33.47
CA TRP A 494 -4.35 -2.57 -33.28
C TRP A 494 -4.63 -2.98 -31.85
N VAL A 495 -5.79 -3.58 -31.59
CA VAL A 495 -6.19 -4.11 -30.29
C VAL A 495 -6.71 -5.52 -30.46
N ARG A 496 -6.24 -6.47 -29.63
CA ARG A 496 -6.73 -7.86 -29.61
C ARG A 496 -6.93 -8.35 -28.19
N LYS A 497 -8.04 -9.06 -27.94
CA LYS A 497 -8.28 -9.83 -26.71
C LYS A 497 -7.86 -11.27 -26.91
N VAL A 498 -7.26 -11.89 -25.89
CA VAL A 498 -6.85 -13.29 -25.90
C VAL A 498 -6.94 -13.87 -24.48
N ASP A 499 -7.43 -15.12 -24.39
CA ASP A 499 -7.37 -15.88 -23.15
C ASP A 499 -5.94 -16.43 -22.96
N PRO A 500 -5.22 -16.05 -21.89
CA PRO A 500 -3.85 -16.51 -21.65
C PRO A 500 -3.73 -18.02 -21.46
N TYR A 501 -4.82 -18.73 -21.14
CA TYR A 501 -4.80 -20.20 -21.08
C TYR A 501 -4.74 -20.86 -22.46
N GLN A 502 -4.90 -20.11 -23.54
CA GLN A 502 -4.65 -20.57 -24.91
C GLN A 502 -3.22 -20.20 -25.32
N VAL A 503 -2.22 -20.91 -24.77
CA VAL A 503 -0.80 -20.54 -24.84
C VAL A 503 -0.32 -20.32 -26.29
N GLY A 504 -0.67 -21.21 -27.21
CA GLY A 504 -0.30 -21.08 -28.63
C GLY A 504 -0.89 -19.84 -29.30
N LYS A 505 -2.19 -19.55 -29.06
CA LYS A 505 -2.88 -18.37 -29.59
C LYS A 505 -2.33 -17.07 -28.98
N LEU A 506 -2.04 -17.08 -27.67
CA LEU A 506 -1.42 -15.95 -26.97
C LEU A 506 -0.06 -15.63 -27.60
N LEU A 507 0.81 -16.62 -27.79
CA LEU A 507 2.13 -16.42 -28.40
C LEU A 507 2.01 -15.88 -29.83
N GLN A 508 1.08 -16.40 -30.64
CA GLN A 508 0.81 -15.89 -31.97
C GLN A 508 0.36 -14.42 -31.92
N THR A 509 -0.62 -14.09 -31.06
CA THR A 509 -1.14 -12.73 -30.89
C THR A 509 -0.04 -11.75 -30.49
N LEU A 510 0.85 -12.14 -29.59
CA LEU A 510 1.99 -11.30 -29.15
C LEU A 510 3.01 -11.10 -30.29
N ARG A 511 3.29 -12.11 -31.11
CA ARG A 511 4.14 -11.99 -32.31
C ARG A 511 3.55 -11.01 -33.34
N GLU A 512 2.25 -11.09 -33.58
CA GLU A 512 1.54 -10.15 -34.48
C GLU A 512 1.59 -8.72 -33.92
N ALA A 513 1.37 -8.55 -32.59
CA ALA A 513 1.42 -7.26 -31.93
C ALA A 513 2.80 -6.59 -32.02
N THR A 514 3.88 -7.37 -31.78
CA THR A 514 5.25 -6.86 -31.85
C THR A 514 5.74 -6.59 -33.28
N ALA A 515 5.13 -7.21 -34.27
CA ALA A 515 5.41 -6.93 -35.69
C ALA A 515 4.64 -5.70 -36.21
N PHE A 516 3.60 -5.25 -35.53
CA PHE A 516 2.82 -4.08 -35.90
C PHE A 516 3.67 -2.80 -35.74
N LYS A 517 3.55 -1.86 -36.67
CA LYS A 517 4.27 -0.57 -36.62
C LYS A 517 3.37 0.49 -35.96
N GLY A 518 3.78 0.95 -34.80
CA GLY A 518 3.03 1.89 -33.95
C GLY A 518 2.68 1.27 -32.61
N VAL A 519 1.66 1.83 -31.96
CA VAL A 519 1.16 1.33 -30.67
C VAL A 519 0.18 0.18 -30.91
N SER A 520 0.51 -1.01 -30.40
CA SER A 520 -0.38 -2.18 -30.36
C SER A 520 -0.78 -2.52 -28.94
N VAL A 521 -2.00 -3.03 -28.73
CA VAL A 521 -2.51 -3.45 -27.42
C VAL A 521 -3.01 -4.90 -27.47
N VAL A 522 -2.52 -5.72 -26.56
CA VAL A 522 -3.03 -7.07 -26.30
C VAL A 522 -3.70 -7.06 -24.92
N ILE A 523 -4.95 -7.49 -24.84
CA ILE A 523 -5.67 -7.67 -23.59
C ILE A 523 -5.69 -9.16 -23.26
N ALA A 524 -4.86 -9.56 -22.30
CA ALA A 524 -4.81 -10.92 -21.79
C ALA A 524 -5.88 -11.08 -20.70
N GLU A 525 -7.07 -11.49 -21.09
CA GLU A 525 -8.26 -11.49 -20.26
C GLU A 525 -8.56 -12.88 -19.68
N ARG A 526 -8.45 -13.01 -18.37
CA ARG A 526 -8.91 -14.18 -17.63
C ARG A 526 -9.02 -13.89 -16.15
N PRO A 527 -10.15 -14.22 -15.48
CA PRO A 527 -10.34 -13.98 -14.04
C PRO A 527 -9.24 -14.59 -13.18
N CYS A 528 -8.92 -13.92 -12.07
CA CYS A 528 -7.99 -14.41 -11.07
C CYS A 528 -8.45 -15.73 -10.46
N VAL A 529 -7.53 -16.66 -10.23
CA VAL A 529 -7.85 -17.96 -9.61
C VAL A 529 -8.32 -17.87 -8.15
N LEU A 530 -8.08 -16.72 -7.53
CA LEU A 530 -8.55 -16.40 -6.17
C LEU A 530 -9.87 -15.62 -6.18
N ASP A 531 -10.43 -15.29 -7.34
CA ASP A 531 -11.77 -14.71 -7.43
C ASP A 531 -12.78 -15.65 -6.76
N PRO A 532 -13.77 -15.12 -6.00
CA PRO A 532 -14.81 -15.93 -5.35
C PRO A 532 -15.51 -16.91 -6.28
N VAL A 533 -15.66 -16.57 -7.55
CA VAL A 533 -16.15 -17.48 -8.60
C VAL A 533 -15.00 -18.36 -9.10
N LYS A 534 -14.53 -19.27 -8.26
CA LYS A 534 -13.41 -20.17 -8.59
C LYS A 534 -13.80 -21.13 -9.72
N ILE A 535 -13.23 -20.93 -10.89
CA ILE A 535 -13.29 -21.89 -11.99
C ILE A 535 -12.19 -22.92 -11.74
N LYS A 536 -12.54 -24.09 -11.21
CA LYS A 536 -11.64 -25.25 -11.08
C LYS A 536 -11.99 -26.28 -12.12
N GLY A 537 -11.00 -26.66 -12.93
CA GLY A 537 -11.04 -27.88 -13.76
C GLY A 537 -10.69 -29.13 -12.96
N ALA A 538 -10.79 -30.29 -13.59
CA ALA A 538 -10.29 -31.55 -13.02
C ALA A 538 -8.75 -31.43 -12.82
N PRO A 539 -8.21 -31.82 -11.67
CA PRO A 539 -6.76 -31.84 -11.47
C PRO A 539 -6.06 -32.66 -12.55
N LEU A 540 -4.83 -32.32 -12.86
CA LEU A 540 -4.00 -33.02 -13.81
C LEU A 540 -3.08 -34.01 -13.10
N ALA A 541 -2.69 -35.07 -13.78
CA ALA A 541 -1.64 -35.99 -13.35
C ALA A 541 -0.60 -36.17 -14.45
N ILE A 542 0.61 -36.50 -14.05
CA ILE A 542 1.71 -36.85 -14.96
C ILE A 542 1.78 -38.38 -15.04
N ASN A 543 1.70 -38.91 -16.24
CA ASN A 543 2.03 -40.32 -16.47
C ASN A 543 3.56 -40.47 -16.34
N ALA A 544 3.99 -41.09 -15.25
CA ALA A 544 5.40 -41.23 -14.91
C ALA A 544 6.17 -42.05 -15.99
N SER A 545 5.54 -43.04 -16.66
CA SER A 545 6.18 -43.79 -17.72
C SER A 545 6.39 -42.99 -19.00
N GLY A 546 5.57 -41.97 -19.28
CA GLY A 546 5.71 -41.07 -20.41
C GLY A 546 6.59 -39.84 -20.12
N CYS A 547 6.92 -39.58 -18.86
CA CYS A 547 7.74 -38.43 -18.48
C CYS A 547 9.23 -38.71 -18.72
N VAL A 548 9.82 -37.95 -19.63
CA VAL A 548 11.25 -38.04 -19.99
C VAL A 548 12.11 -37.00 -19.23
N ALA A 549 11.65 -36.50 -18.11
CA ALA A 549 12.34 -35.53 -17.26
C ALA A 549 12.94 -34.31 -18.02
N CYS A 550 12.25 -33.85 -19.08
CA CYS A 550 12.68 -32.66 -19.84
C CYS A 550 12.51 -31.35 -19.05
N GLN A 551 11.72 -31.38 -17.98
CA GLN A 551 11.47 -30.27 -17.04
C GLN A 551 10.85 -29.01 -17.67
N SER A 552 10.35 -29.07 -18.91
CA SER A 552 9.74 -27.91 -19.60
C SER A 552 8.56 -27.33 -18.85
N CYS A 553 7.74 -28.16 -18.16
CA CYS A 553 6.63 -27.72 -17.33
C CYS A 553 7.08 -26.90 -16.10
N MET A 554 8.27 -27.16 -15.54
CA MET A 554 8.79 -26.42 -14.38
C MET A 554 9.08 -24.95 -14.70
N ASN A 555 9.30 -24.59 -15.97
CA ASN A 555 9.45 -23.20 -16.39
C ASN A 555 8.20 -22.32 -16.15
N LEU A 556 7.06 -22.93 -15.86
CA LEU A 556 5.85 -22.21 -15.45
C LEU A 556 5.97 -21.63 -14.02
N GLY A 557 6.82 -22.21 -13.17
CA GLY A 557 6.88 -21.82 -11.75
C GLY A 557 5.57 -22.08 -11.00
N CYS A 558 4.79 -23.06 -11.45
CA CYS A 558 3.52 -23.42 -10.81
C CYS A 558 3.78 -24.18 -9.50
N PRO A 559 3.27 -23.70 -8.34
CA PRO A 559 3.51 -24.37 -7.06
C PRO A 559 2.88 -25.76 -6.93
N ALA A 560 1.99 -26.15 -7.85
CA ALA A 560 1.45 -27.51 -7.94
C ALA A 560 2.40 -28.49 -8.66
N LEU A 561 3.46 -27.99 -9.32
CA LEU A 561 4.49 -28.84 -9.94
C LEU A 561 5.64 -29.06 -8.96
N VAL A 562 5.88 -30.32 -8.60
CA VAL A 562 6.90 -30.69 -7.62
C VAL A 562 7.87 -31.72 -8.22
N TRP A 563 9.06 -31.81 -7.67
CA TRP A 563 10.04 -32.81 -8.06
C TRP A 563 9.59 -34.19 -7.55
N SER A 564 9.66 -35.19 -8.43
CA SER A 564 9.45 -36.60 -8.08
C SER A 564 10.75 -37.22 -7.59
N GLU A 565 10.65 -38.23 -6.74
CA GLU A 565 11.76 -39.11 -6.37
C GLU A 565 12.26 -39.95 -7.57
N GLU A 566 11.40 -40.22 -8.53
CA GLU A 566 11.76 -40.95 -9.75
C GLU A 566 12.65 -40.11 -10.67
N THR A 567 13.59 -40.78 -11.32
CA THR A 567 14.52 -40.15 -12.26
C THR A 567 14.41 -40.79 -13.65
N TYR A 568 14.78 -40.03 -14.67
CA TYR A 568 15.01 -40.48 -16.03
C TYR A 568 16.36 -39.90 -16.51
N GLU A 569 17.28 -40.76 -16.91
CA GLU A 569 18.65 -40.36 -17.28
C GLU A 569 19.34 -39.47 -16.25
N GLY A 570 19.15 -39.76 -14.95
CA GLY A 570 19.76 -39.00 -13.85
C GLY A 570 19.10 -37.67 -13.54
N ARG A 571 18.01 -37.29 -14.19
CA ARG A 571 17.22 -36.10 -13.91
C ARG A 571 15.91 -36.45 -13.19
N HIS A 572 15.54 -35.69 -12.18
CA HIS A 572 14.26 -35.85 -11.50
C HIS A 572 13.10 -35.64 -12.47
N LYS A 573 12.14 -36.55 -12.45
CA LYS A 573 10.83 -36.36 -13.08
C LYS A 573 10.03 -35.31 -12.31
N VAL A 574 8.87 -34.98 -12.82
CA VAL A 574 7.95 -34.01 -12.21
C VAL A 574 6.67 -34.71 -11.82
N GLU A 575 6.11 -34.30 -10.70
CA GLU A 575 4.78 -34.71 -10.23
C GLU A 575 3.85 -33.50 -10.08
N ILE A 576 2.56 -33.75 -9.96
CA ILE A 576 1.55 -32.71 -9.71
C ILE A 576 0.93 -32.96 -8.34
N ASP A 577 1.08 -31.99 -7.44
CA ASP A 577 0.29 -31.95 -6.22
C ASP A 577 -1.18 -31.66 -6.59
N GLN A 578 -2.01 -32.70 -6.50
CA GLN A 578 -3.42 -32.62 -6.86
C GLN A 578 -4.24 -31.75 -5.91
N GLY A 579 -3.80 -31.59 -4.66
CA GLY A 579 -4.42 -30.67 -3.70
C GLY A 579 -4.27 -29.21 -4.09
N ALA A 580 -3.12 -28.86 -4.68
CA ALA A 580 -2.82 -27.51 -5.17
C ALA A 580 -3.27 -27.28 -6.63
N CYS A 581 -3.44 -28.33 -7.43
CA CYS A 581 -3.78 -28.22 -8.86
C CYS A 581 -5.24 -27.77 -9.06
N ILE A 582 -5.44 -26.76 -9.92
CA ILE A 582 -6.76 -26.22 -10.28
C ILE A 582 -7.25 -26.66 -11.67
N GLY A 583 -6.50 -27.52 -12.38
CA GLY A 583 -6.89 -28.01 -13.70
C GLY A 583 -6.80 -26.99 -14.84
N CYS A 584 -5.90 -26.02 -14.77
CA CYS A 584 -5.76 -24.94 -15.76
C CYS A 584 -5.15 -25.39 -17.11
N THR A 585 -4.61 -26.58 -17.21
CA THR A 585 -3.99 -27.20 -18.40
C THR A 585 -2.70 -26.54 -18.93
N LEU A 586 -2.18 -25.48 -18.33
CA LEU A 586 -0.98 -24.80 -18.82
C LEU A 586 0.23 -25.73 -18.92
N CYS A 587 0.44 -26.59 -17.91
CA CYS A 587 1.56 -27.55 -17.91
C CYS A 587 1.40 -28.62 -19.00
N ALA A 588 0.19 -29.04 -19.32
CA ALA A 588 -0.06 -29.96 -20.41
C ALA A 588 0.28 -29.35 -21.78
N GLN A 589 -0.05 -28.06 -22.00
CA GLN A 589 0.24 -27.37 -23.27
C GLN A 589 1.74 -27.13 -23.52
N VAL A 590 2.57 -27.18 -22.49
CA VAL A 590 4.04 -27.04 -22.63
C VAL A 590 4.80 -28.34 -22.46
N CYS A 591 4.09 -29.46 -22.26
CA CYS A 591 4.68 -30.77 -22.12
C CYS A 591 5.14 -31.30 -23.49
N LEU A 592 6.43 -31.55 -23.64
CA LEU A 592 7.00 -32.02 -24.92
C LEU A 592 6.69 -33.50 -25.20
N SER A 593 6.37 -34.28 -24.17
CA SER A 593 6.05 -35.72 -24.28
C SER A 593 4.57 -36.04 -24.12
N ASP A 594 3.70 -35.01 -24.03
CA ASP A 594 2.24 -35.14 -23.90
C ASP A 594 1.79 -36.09 -22.76
N CYS A 595 2.59 -36.16 -21.69
CA CYS A 595 2.37 -37.08 -20.57
C CYS A 595 1.52 -36.48 -19.42
N ILE A 596 0.99 -35.25 -19.57
CA ILE A 596 0.19 -34.58 -18.56
C ILE A 596 -1.28 -34.56 -18.98
N GLN A 597 -2.14 -35.22 -18.21
CA GLN A 597 -3.53 -35.42 -18.56
C GLN A 597 -4.45 -35.21 -17.35
N PRO A 598 -5.75 -34.92 -17.55
CA PRO A 598 -6.71 -34.89 -16.46
C PRO A 598 -6.75 -36.23 -15.72
N VAL A 599 -6.88 -36.16 -14.40
CA VAL A 599 -7.12 -37.36 -13.59
C VAL A 599 -8.45 -37.95 -14.02
N ALA A 600 -8.47 -39.25 -14.38
CA ALA A 600 -9.70 -39.93 -14.66
C ALA A 600 -10.60 -39.91 -13.41
N SER A 601 -11.82 -39.41 -13.56
CA SER A 601 -12.82 -39.30 -12.50
C SER A 601 -13.31 -40.68 -12.05
#